data_145a5cfd8b514d41fd6ec700bba3384e
#
_entry.id   145a5cfd8b514d41fd6ec700bba3384e
#
_cell.length_a   1.000
_cell.length_b   1.000
_cell.length_c   1.000
_cell.angle_alpha   90.00
_cell.angle_beta   90.00
_cell.angle_gamma   90.00
#
_symmetry.space_group_name_H-M   'P 1'
#
loop_
_entity.id
_entity.type
_entity.pdbx_description
1 polymer ?
#
loop_
_entity_poly.entity_id
_entity_poly.type
_entity_poly.pdbx_seq_one_letter_code
_entity_poly.pdbx_strand_id
1 'polypeptide(L)'
;MSGGVDSSVAAARMVDAGHDVVGVHLALSSTPGTLRTGSRGCCSKEDASDARRVADVLGIPFYVWDFADKFQSDVIDEFVSSYARGETPNPCVVCNQKIKFSALSMKAVALGFDTVATGHYARLAGGRLRRAVDQDKDQSYVLAVLSAEQLRHAAFPIGDTPKSQIRAEAARRGLAVAEKPDSHDICFIPSGDTRAFLGARIGVRRGAVVNADGTVLAEHDGVHGFTIGQRKGLGIAGPGPDGRPRYVTAIDADTATVRVGEAADLDIRELVGRAPVFTSGVAPSGPVGCAVQVRAHGETADAVAELVADKLVVRLRVPLRGVAPGQTLVLYRPDPDGDEVLGSAVIAGTSR
;
A
#
# COMPACT_ATOMS: atom_id res chain seq x y z
N MET A 1 12.90 -8.45 -9.58
CA MET A 1 11.92 -9.11 -10.49
C MET A 1 11.02 -9.99 -9.63
N SER A 2 9.70 -9.80 -9.71
CA SER A 2 8.72 -10.52 -8.86
C SER A 2 8.17 -11.81 -9.53
N GLY A 3 8.60 -12.13 -10.74
CA GLY A 3 8.02 -13.21 -11.53
C GLY A 3 6.65 -12.88 -12.16
N GLY A 4 6.22 -11.62 -12.10
CA GLY A 4 5.02 -11.11 -12.79
C GLY A 4 5.36 -10.36 -14.08
N VAL A 5 4.33 -10.12 -14.92
CA VAL A 5 4.46 -9.46 -16.22
C VAL A 5 5.10 -8.07 -16.12
N ASP A 6 4.69 -7.27 -15.15
CA ASP A 6 5.09 -5.87 -15.01
C ASP A 6 6.59 -5.71 -14.75
N SER A 7 7.13 -6.46 -13.78
CA SER A 7 8.57 -6.44 -13.48
C SER A 7 9.42 -7.02 -14.61
N SER A 8 8.84 -7.92 -15.39
CA SER A 8 9.53 -8.53 -16.54
C SER A 8 9.65 -7.57 -17.71
N VAL A 9 8.57 -6.85 -18.05
CA VAL A 9 8.60 -5.80 -19.07
C VAL A 9 9.45 -4.61 -18.63
N ALA A 10 9.39 -4.24 -17.34
CA ALA A 10 10.27 -3.21 -16.80
C ALA A 10 11.75 -3.54 -17.01
N ALA A 11 12.16 -4.77 -16.69
CA ALA A 11 13.55 -5.24 -16.94
C ALA A 11 13.89 -5.21 -18.43
N ALA A 12 13.00 -5.71 -19.30
CA ALA A 12 13.21 -5.70 -20.74
C ALA A 12 13.42 -4.29 -21.31
N ARG A 13 12.62 -3.32 -20.86
CA ARG A 13 12.76 -1.91 -21.29
C ARG A 13 14.08 -1.27 -20.82
N MET A 14 14.57 -1.64 -19.63
CA MET A 14 15.87 -1.18 -19.18
C MET A 14 17.01 -1.74 -20.04
N VAL A 15 16.92 -3.02 -20.45
CA VAL A 15 17.88 -3.62 -21.41
C VAL A 15 17.81 -2.92 -22.75
N ASP A 16 16.62 -2.68 -23.31
CA ASP A 16 16.46 -1.99 -24.59
C ASP A 16 17.00 -0.55 -24.56
N ALA A 17 16.93 0.10 -23.40
CA ALA A 17 17.49 1.44 -23.19
C ALA A 17 19.02 1.45 -23.07
N GLY A 18 19.68 0.27 -23.15
CA GLY A 18 21.13 0.13 -23.14
C GLY A 18 21.77 0.15 -21.75
N HIS A 19 20.97 -0.05 -20.69
CA HIS A 19 21.52 -0.16 -19.33
C HIS A 19 22.16 -1.54 -19.10
N ASP A 20 23.16 -1.59 -18.22
CA ASP A 20 23.68 -2.83 -17.65
C ASP A 20 22.73 -3.30 -16.54
N VAL A 21 21.93 -4.33 -16.85
CA VAL A 21 20.80 -4.75 -16.01
C VAL A 21 21.07 -6.05 -15.29
N VAL A 22 20.78 -6.06 -13.98
CA VAL A 22 20.81 -7.25 -13.14
C VAL A 22 19.42 -7.52 -12.59
N GLY A 23 18.89 -8.73 -12.81
CA GLY A 23 17.64 -9.18 -12.25
C GLY A 23 17.80 -9.58 -10.77
N VAL A 24 16.99 -8.99 -9.89
CA VAL A 24 16.98 -9.35 -8.47
C VAL A 24 15.57 -9.80 -8.06
N HIS A 25 15.47 -11.00 -7.48
CA HIS A 25 14.27 -11.48 -6.80
C HIS A 25 14.45 -11.35 -5.29
N LEU A 26 13.41 -10.86 -4.59
CA LEU A 26 13.44 -10.72 -3.13
C LEU A 26 12.81 -11.96 -2.49
N ALA A 27 13.58 -12.72 -1.71
CA ALA A 27 13.04 -13.75 -0.82
C ALA A 27 12.53 -13.05 0.45
N LEU A 28 11.22 -13.03 0.66
CA LEU A 28 10.55 -12.33 1.76
C LEU A 28 9.94 -13.29 2.80
N SER A 29 10.19 -14.60 2.70
CA SER A 29 9.70 -15.60 3.65
C SER A 29 10.77 -16.67 3.88
N SER A 30 11.09 -16.93 5.15
CA SER A 30 12.00 -17.99 5.58
C SER A 30 11.30 -19.33 5.85
N THR A 31 9.95 -19.37 5.86
CA THR A 31 9.22 -20.57 6.27
C THR A 31 9.13 -21.57 5.12
N PRO A 32 9.77 -22.77 5.26
CA PRO A 32 9.58 -23.88 4.33
C PRO A 32 8.11 -24.33 4.42
N GLY A 33 7.36 -24.27 3.32
CA GLY A 33 5.97 -24.75 3.27
C GLY A 33 4.90 -23.66 3.10
N THR A 34 5.21 -22.37 3.21
CA THR A 34 4.38 -21.29 2.69
C THR A 34 4.43 -21.19 1.16
N LEU A 35 4.96 -22.23 0.54
CA LEU A 35 5.08 -22.35 -0.91
C LEU A 35 3.72 -22.72 -1.48
N ARG A 36 3.05 -21.73 -2.00
CA ARG A 36 1.80 -21.90 -2.74
C ARG A 36 2.03 -22.56 -4.09
N THR A 37 1.26 -23.60 -4.34
CA THR A 37 0.81 -23.96 -5.66
C THR A 37 -0.30 -22.97 -6.04
N GLY A 38 0.02 -22.00 -6.93
CA GLY A 38 -0.95 -21.00 -7.41
C GLY A 38 -0.50 -19.55 -7.22
N SER A 39 -0.70 -18.76 -8.24
CA SER A 39 -0.17 -17.43 -8.52
C SER A 39 -0.72 -16.26 -7.68
N ARG A 40 -0.65 -16.31 -6.35
CA ARG A 40 -1.22 -15.24 -5.50
C ARG A 40 -0.26 -14.64 -4.45
N GLY A 41 1.02 -14.48 -4.76
CA GLY A 41 1.97 -13.81 -3.86
C GLY A 41 3.27 -13.53 -4.60
N CYS A 42 4.00 -12.46 -4.27
CA CYS A 42 5.22 -12.05 -4.96
C CYS A 42 6.50 -12.75 -4.48
N CYS A 43 6.42 -13.92 -3.83
CA CYS A 43 7.56 -14.54 -3.14
C CYS A 43 7.55 -16.07 -3.13
N SER A 44 6.88 -16.72 -4.09
CA SER A 44 6.92 -18.18 -4.20
C SER A 44 8.19 -18.65 -4.95
N LYS A 45 8.55 -19.95 -4.80
CA LYS A 45 9.63 -20.54 -5.62
C LYS A 45 9.29 -20.51 -7.11
N GLU A 46 8.01 -20.61 -7.43
CA GLU A 46 7.52 -20.49 -8.81
C GLU A 46 7.76 -19.09 -9.36
N ASP A 47 7.47 -18.03 -8.55
CA ASP A 47 7.74 -16.65 -8.95
C ASP A 47 9.24 -16.40 -9.16
N ALA A 48 10.11 -16.96 -8.31
CA ALA A 48 11.56 -16.89 -8.49
C ALA A 48 12.02 -17.62 -9.75
N SER A 49 11.40 -18.78 -10.04
CA SER A 49 11.68 -19.56 -11.26
C SER A 49 11.20 -18.82 -12.52
N ASP A 50 10.01 -18.19 -12.47
CA ASP A 50 9.50 -17.37 -13.56
C ASP A 50 10.42 -16.17 -13.82
N ALA A 51 10.84 -15.47 -12.74
CA ALA A 51 11.75 -14.35 -12.85
C ALA A 51 13.10 -14.75 -13.45
N ARG A 52 13.63 -15.93 -13.07
CA ARG A 52 14.86 -16.48 -13.65
C ARG A 52 14.71 -16.76 -15.14
N ARG A 53 13.63 -17.43 -15.54
CA ARG A 53 13.37 -17.70 -16.98
C ARG A 53 13.29 -16.42 -17.81
N VAL A 54 12.67 -15.38 -17.27
CA VAL A 54 12.67 -14.07 -17.94
C VAL A 54 14.07 -13.49 -18.03
N ALA A 55 14.86 -13.56 -16.97
CA ALA A 55 16.25 -13.08 -16.98
C ALA A 55 17.11 -13.83 -18.02
N ASP A 56 16.91 -15.16 -18.14
CA ASP A 56 17.59 -15.97 -19.15
C ASP A 56 17.20 -15.54 -20.58
N VAL A 57 15.92 -15.26 -20.84
CA VAL A 57 15.43 -14.74 -22.13
C VAL A 57 16.04 -13.36 -22.45
N LEU A 58 16.18 -12.50 -21.43
CA LEU A 58 16.76 -11.16 -21.58
C LEU A 58 18.31 -11.17 -21.62
N GLY A 59 18.94 -12.30 -21.33
CA GLY A 59 20.40 -12.42 -21.28
C GLY A 59 21.04 -11.66 -20.13
N ILE A 60 20.32 -11.45 -19.01
CA ILE A 60 20.80 -10.70 -17.85
C ILE A 60 21.14 -11.61 -16.66
N PRO A 61 22.15 -11.28 -15.84
CA PRO A 61 22.41 -11.96 -14.57
C PRO A 61 21.20 -11.91 -13.64
N PHE A 62 20.99 -12.98 -12.86
CA PHE A 62 19.86 -13.08 -11.93
C PHE A 62 20.29 -13.55 -10.55
N TYR A 63 19.87 -12.81 -9.53
CA TYR A 63 20.16 -13.13 -8.13
C TYR A 63 18.89 -13.19 -7.29
N VAL A 64 18.92 -14.02 -6.25
CA VAL A 64 17.92 -14.02 -5.18
C VAL A 64 18.54 -13.42 -3.93
N TRP A 65 17.97 -12.34 -3.43
CA TRP A 65 18.41 -11.69 -2.20
C TRP A 65 17.44 -11.97 -1.07
N ASP A 66 17.98 -12.42 0.04
CA ASP A 66 17.20 -12.71 1.23
C ASP A 66 16.97 -11.42 2.04
N PHE A 67 15.69 -11.12 2.28
CA PHE A 67 15.17 -10.05 3.12
C PHE A 67 14.08 -10.56 4.07
N ALA A 68 14.00 -11.85 4.32
CA ALA A 68 12.91 -12.47 5.08
C ALA A 68 12.83 -11.91 6.51
N ASP A 69 13.94 -11.84 7.24
CA ASP A 69 13.97 -11.33 8.61
C ASP A 69 13.56 -9.85 8.67
N LYS A 70 14.07 -9.05 7.73
CA LYS A 70 13.74 -7.63 7.67
C LYS A 70 12.28 -7.41 7.26
N PHE A 71 11.75 -8.24 6.37
CA PHE A 71 10.35 -8.20 6.00
C PHE A 71 9.44 -8.61 7.16
N GLN A 72 9.84 -9.61 7.94
CA GLN A 72 9.13 -10.02 9.14
C GLN A 72 9.05 -8.86 10.13
N SER A 73 10.19 -8.29 10.52
CA SER A 73 10.24 -7.23 11.55
C SER A 73 9.61 -5.92 11.09
N ASP A 74 9.91 -5.45 9.87
CA ASP A 74 9.54 -4.11 9.43
C ASP A 74 8.15 -4.03 8.82
N VAL A 75 7.61 -5.14 8.29
CA VAL A 75 6.33 -5.17 7.59
C VAL A 75 5.29 -5.98 8.33
N ILE A 76 5.58 -7.26 8.65
CA ILE A 76 4.59 -8.15 9.25
C ILE A 76 4.33 -7.78 10.71
N ASP A 77 5.38 -7.58 11.50
CA ASP A 77 5.24 -7.27 12.92
C ASP A 77 4.61 -5.88 13.13
N GLU A 78 4.97 -4.89 12.27
CA GLU A 78 4.32 -3.57 12.28
C GLU A 78 2.84 -3.66 11.86
N PHE A 79 2.51 -4.50 10.89
CA PHE A 79 1.12 -4.76 10.49
C PHE A 79 0.31 -5.34 11.65
N VAL A 80 0.83 -6.35 12.34
CA VAL A 80 0.19 -6.98 13.49
C VAL A 80 0.03 -6.01 14.66
N SER A 81 1.10 -5.26 14.98
CA SER A 81 1.08 -4.30 16.10
C SER A 81 0.13 -3.13 15.84
N SER A 82 0.02 -2.65 14.59
CA SER A 82 -0.94 -1.61 14.23
C SER A 82 -2.39 -2.08 14.45
N TYR A 83 -2.72 -3.28 14.02
CA TYR A 83 -4.06 -3.83 14.27
C TYR A 83 -4.33 -4.07 15.76
N ALA A 84 -3.32 -4.43 16.54
CA ALA A 84 -3.44 -4.54 18.00
C ALA A 84 -3.76 -3.19 18.66
N ARG A 85 -3.33 -2.07 18.05
CA ARG A 85 -3.67 -0.69 18.48
C ARG A 85 -4.99 -0.17 17.91
N GLY A 86 -5.75 -0.97 17.14
CA GLY A 86 -7.00 -0.55 16.48
C GLY A 86 -6.78 0.29 15.22
N GLU A 87 -5.56 0.33 14.69
CA GLU A 87 -5.23 0.98 13.42
C GLU A 87 -5.38 0.01 12.24
N THR A 88 -5.60 0.55 11.04
CA THR A 88 -5.73 -0.24 9.80
C THR A 88 -4.61 0.15 8.83
N PRO A 89 -3.39 -0.42 8.92
CA PRO A 89 -2.26 -0.06 8.08
C PRO A 89 -2.40 -0.64 6.66
N ASN A 90 -1.65 -0.05 5.71
CA ASN A 90 -1.43 -0.63 4.39
C ASN A 90 0.00 -1.23 4.32
N PRO A 91 0.17 -2.55 4.36
CA PRO A 91 1.48 -3.17 4.40
C PRO A 91 2.28 -3.00 3.11
N CYS A 92 1.62 -2.77 1.95
CA CYS A 92 2.31 -2.51 0.68
C CYS A 92 3.04 -1.17 0.70
N VAL A 93 2.50 -0.16 1.38
CA VAL A 93 3.15 1.13 1.59
C VAL A 93 4.44 0.94 2.39
N VAL A 94 4.36 0.23 3.52
CA VAL A 94 5.52 -0.06 4.38
C VAL A 94 6.58 -0.89 3.65
N CYS A 95 6.16 -1.92 2.89
CA CYS A 95 7.06 -2.75 2.09
C CYS A 95 7.82 -1.92 1.04
N ASN A 96 7.14 -1.01 0.33
CA ASN A 96 7.81 -0.14 -0.62
C ASN A 96 8.82 0.77 0.09
N GLN A 97 8.42 1.41 1.20
CA GLN A 97 9.28 2.34 1.94
C GLN A 97 10.52 1.64 2.52
N LYS A 98 10.32 0.54 3.28
CA LYS A 98 11.39 -0.05 4.10
C LYS A 98 12.16 -1.16 3.40
N ILE A 99 11.52 -1.93 2.51
CA ILE A 99 12.16 -3.06 1.86
C ILE A 99 12.65 -2.70 0.46
N LYS A 100 11.76 -2.31 -0.47
CA LYS A 100 12.13 -2.13 -1.87
C LYS A 100 12.98 -0.88 -2.11
N PHE A 101 12.61 0.27 -1.51
CA PHE A 101 13.29 1.54 -1.76
C PHE A 101 14.16 2.02 -0.59
N SER A 102 14.34 1.20 0.46
CA SER A 102 15.35 1.39 1.48
C SER A 102 16.35 0.23 1.45
N ALA A 103 16.02 -0.92 2.04
CA ALA A 103 16.98 -2.02 2.20
C ALA A 103 17.53 -2.55 0.88
N LEU A 104 16.69 -2.80 -0.13
CA LEU A 104 17.14 -3.23 -1.46
C LEU A 104 17.95 -2.12 -2.15
N SER A 105 17.45 -0.88 -2.16
CA SER A 105 18.12 0.24 -2.83
C SER A 105 19.49 0.53 -2.20
N MET A 106 19.58 0.57 -0.88
CA MET A 106 20.86 0.75 -0.17
C MET A 106 21.87 -0.36 -0.51
N LYS A 107 21.42 -1.62 -0.55
CA LYS A 107 22.27 -2.74 -0.94
C LYS A 107 22.71 -2.64 -2.39
N ALA A 108 21.82 -2.24 -3.31
CA ALA A 108 22.14 -2.04 -4.71
C ALA A 108 23.19 -0.92 -4.89
N VAL A 109 22.99 0.24 -4.27
CA VAL A 109 23.93 1.36 -4.31
C VAL A 109 25.30 0.96 -3.72
N ALA A 110 25.34 0.23 -2.60
CA ALA A 110 26.57 -0.26 -2.00
C ALA A 110 27.34 -1.26 -2.91
N LEU A 111 26.63 -1.94 -3.83
CA LEU A 111 27.22 -2.81 -4.84
C LEU A 111 27.58 -2.09 -6.15
N GLY A 112 27.37 -0.77 -6.21
CA GLY A 112 27.76 0.07 -7.35
C GLY A 112 26.67 0.23 -8.41
N PHE A 113 25.40 -0.13 -8.11
CA PHE A 113 24.27 0.13 -9.01
C PHE A 113 23.72 1.55 -8.80
N ASP A 114 23.35 2.21 -9.88
CA ASP A 114 22.82 3.59 -9.84
C ASP A 114 21.34 3.63 -9.46
N THR A 115 20.56 2.61 -9.90
CA THR A 115 19.10 2.67 -9.89
C THR A 115 18.45 1.30 -9.65
N VAL A 116 17.35 1.31 -8.94
CA VAL A 116 16.44 0.17 -8.78
C VAL A 116 15.20 0.40 -9.67
N ALA A 117 15.11 -0.34 -10.77
CA ALA A 117 13.94 -0.34 -11.64
C ALA A 117 12.89 -1.33 -11.14
N THR A 118 11.63 -0.93 -11.13
CA THR A 118 10.51 -1.77 -10.70
C THR A 118 9.34 -1.70 -11.66
N GLY A 119 8.49 -2.74 -11.63
CA GLY A 119 7.25 -2.81 -12.41
C GLY A 119 6.08 -2.06 -11.78
N HIS A 120 6.33 -0.94 -11.08
CA HIS A 120 5.22 -0.12 -10.58
C HIS A 120 4.68 0.80 -11.66
N TYR A 121 3.35 0.95 -11.67
CA TYR A 121 2.64 1.93 -12.48
C TYR A 121 2.68 3.30 -11.79
N ALA A 122 3.72 4.04 -12.05
CA ALA A 122 3.92 5.43 -11.65
C ALA A 122 4.92 6.05 -12.62
N ARG A 123 5.03 7.37 -12.67
CA ARG A 123 5.98 8.08 -13.52
C ARG A 123 6.93 8.94 -12.68
N LEU A 124 8.17 9.00 -13.12
CA LEU A 124 9.18 9.94 -12.62
C LEU A 124 9.52 10.89 -13.77
N ALA A 125 9.09 12.16 -13.66
CA ALA A 125 9.35 13.19 -14.66
C ALA A 125 9.95 14.41 -13.97
N GLY A 126 11.13 14.84 -14.41
CA GLY A 126 11.84 15.96 -13.80
C GLY A 126 12.12 15.78 -12.29
N GLY A 127 12.37 14.54 -11.84
CA GLY A 127 12.57 14.20 -10.42
C GLY A 127 11.30 14.22 -9.57
N ARG A 128 10.13 14.34 -10.19
CA ARG A 128 8.83 14.37 -9.50
C ARG A 128 8.07 13.07 -9.74
N LEU A 129 7.54 12.50 -8.66
CA LEU A 129 6.65 11.34 -8.73
C LEU A 129 5.26 11.78 -9.23
N ARG A 130 4.72 11.08 -10.22
CA ARG A 130 3.42 11.36 -10.83
C ARG A 130 2.58 10.11 -10.94
N ARG A 131 1.27 10.27 -11.08
CA ARG A 131 0.37 9.17 -11.41
C ARG A 131 0.76 8.51 -12.73
N ALA A 132 0.45 7.23 -12.86
CA ALA A 132 0.55 6.50 -14.12
C ALA A 132 -0.43 7.03 -15.17
N VAL A 133 -0.17 6.70 -16.44
CA VAL A 133 -1.12 6.95 -17.53
C VAL A 133 -2.37 6.06 -17.38
N ASP A 134 -2.18 4.81 -16.97
CA ASP A 134 -3.27 3.88 -16.65
C ASP A 134 -3.77 4.14 -15.23
N GLN A 135 -4.87 4.91 -15.11
CA GLN A 135 -5.43 5.31 -13.82
C GLN A 135 -5.96 4.12 -13.02
N ASP A 136 -6.46 3.08 -13.68
CA ASP A 136 -6.98 1.87 -13.01
C ASP A 136 -5.85 1.01 -12.41
N LYS A 137 -4.62 1.22 -12.89
CA LYS A 137 -3.42 0.52 -12.42
C LYS A 137 -2.46 1.44 -11.64
N ASP A 138 -2.79 2.70 -11.47
CA ASP A 138 -1.94 3.67 -10.79
C ASP A 138 -1.51 3.19 -9.39
N GLN A 139 -0.21 3.17 -9.17
CA GLN A 139 0.43 2.77 -7.92
C GLN A 139 1.19 3.90 -7.24
N SER A 140 0.98 5.12 -7.67
CA SER A 140 1.62 6.31 -7.08
C SER A 140 1.28 6.46 -5.59
N TYR A 141 0.07 6.01 -5.18
CA TYR A 141 -0.34 5.98 -3.78
C TYR A 141 0.63 5.20 -2.87
N VAL A 142 1.01 3.98 -3.27
CA VAL A 142 1.90 3.15 -2.45
C VAL A 142 3.37 3.55 -2.56
N LEU A 143 3.70 4.48 -3.46
CA LEU A 143 5.03 5.07 -3.64
C LEU A 143 5.16 6.47 -3.01
N ALA A 144 4.07 7.09 -2.59
CA ALA A 144 4.03 8.44 -2.04
C ALA A 144 4.81 8.60 -0.71
N VAL A 145 5.21 7.49 -0.10
CA VAL A 145 6.03 7.43 1.12
C VAL A 145 7.52 7.51 0.85
N LEU A 146 7.93 7.55 -0.42
CA LEU A 146 9.34 7.61 -0.79
C LEU A 146 9.88 9.03 -0.64
N SER A 147 11.03 9.14 0.02
CA SER A 147 11.76 10.40 0.09
C SER A 147 12.37 10.79 -1.26
N ALA A 148 12.72 12.06 -1.41
CA ALA A 148 13.44 12.54 -2.59
C ALA A 148 14.73 11.76 -2.84
N GLU A 149 15.42 11.33 -1.79
CA GLU A 149 16.64 10.52 -1.90
C GLU A 149 16.34 9.13 -2.47
N GLN A 150 15.31 8.46 -1.96
CA GLN A 150 14.88 7.16 -2.47
C GLN A 150 14.42 7.25 -3.93
N LEU A 151 13.72 8.33 -4.30
CA LEU A 151 13.26 8.55 -5.68
C LEU A 151 14.41 8.80 -6.67
N ARG A 152 15.54 9.38 -6.21
CA ARG A 152 16.73 9.54 -7.09
C ARG A 152 17.31 8.21 -7.55
N HIS A 153 17.14 7.15 -6.78
CA HIS A 153 17.60 5.80 -7.11
C HIS A 153 16.47 4.87 -7.57
N ALA A 154 15.33 5.42 -7.99
CA ALA A 154 14.18 4.65 -8.45
C ALA A 154 13.91 4.89 -9.93
N ALA A 155 13.45 3.84 -10.62
CA ALA A 155 12.90 3.94 -11.98
C ALA A 155 11.61 3.14 -12.12
N PHE A 156 10.66 3.70 -12.88
CA PHE A 156 9.34 3.10 -13.15
C PHE A 156 9.11 3.00 -14.66
N PRO A 157 9.77 2.04 -15.35
CA PRO A 157 9.83 2.03 -16.82
C PRO A 157 8.50 1.78 -17.53
N ILE A 158 7.44 1.40 -16.80
CA ILE A 158 6.14 1.03 -17.39
C ILE A 158 5.00 2.00 -17.07
N GLY A 159 5.24 3.03 -16.27
CA GLY A 159 4.20 3.94 -15.78
C GLY A 159 3.54 4.84 -16.85
N ASP A 160 4.16 4.95 -18.00
CA ASP A 160 3.68 5.69 -19.18
C ASP A 160 2.82 4.85 -20.13
N THR A 161 2.56 3.59 -19.81
CA THR A 161 1.97 2.62 -20.72
C THR A 161 0.80 1.88 -20.06
N PRO A 162 -0.38 1.79 -20.72
CA PRO A 162 -1.51 1.02 -20.22
C PRO A 162 -1.20 -0.48 -20.05
N LYS A 163 -1.80 -1.10 -19.03
CA LYS A 163 -1.60 -2.51 -18.68
C LYS A 163 -1.83 -3.48 -19.84
N SER A 164 -2.83 -3.22 -20.68
CA SER A 164 -3.12 -4.05 -21.87
C SER A 164 -1.94 -4.05 -22.85
N GLN A 165 -1.28 -2.91 -23.03
CA GLN A 165 -0.10 -2.80 -23.90
C GLN A 165 1.12 -3.47 -23.28
N ILE A 166 1.30 -3.41 -21.96
CA ILE A 166 2.36 -4.13 -21.24
C ILE A 166 2.22 -5.64 -21.43
N ARG A 167 1.00 -6.19 -21.33
CA ARG A 167 0.76 -7.61 -21.61
C ARG A 167 1.03 -7.98 -23.08
N ALA A 168 0.59 -7.15 -24.01
CA ALA A 168 0.88 -7.35 -25.43
C ALA A 168 2.39 -7.27 -25.74
N GLU A 169 3.12 -6.38 -25.06
CA GLU A 169 4.58 -6.29 -25.16
C GLU A 169 5.25 -7.55 -24.63
N ALA A 170 4.85 -8.03 -23.45
CA ALA A 170 5.37 -9.29 -22.89
C ALA A 170 5.18 -10.47 -23.82
N ALA A 171 3.98 -10.58 -24.43
CA ALA A 171 3.68 -11.63 -25.43
C ALA A 171 4.57 -11.52 -26.66
N ARG A 172 4.73 -10.32 -27.25
CA ARG A 172 5.61 -10.09 -28.41
C ARG A 172 7.07 -10.43 -28.12
N ARG A 173 7.52 -10.26 -26.87
CA ARG A 173 8.85 -10.61 -26.41
C ARG A 173 9.03 -12.10 -26.09
N GLY A 174 7.98 -12.91 -26.19
CA GLY A 174 8.01 -14.33 -25.84
C GLY A 174 8.18 -14.60 -24.35
N LEU A 175 7.80 -13.64 -23.47
CA LEU A 175 7.89 -13.82 -22.03
C LEU A 175 6.76 -14.72 -21.53
N ALA A 176 7.09 -15.87 -20.95
CA ALA A 176 6.13 -16.86 -20.47
C ALA A 176 5.13 -16.33 -19.42
N VAL A 177 5.43 -15.18 -18.81
CA VAL A 177 4.59 -14.53 -17.80
C VAL A 177 3.50 -13.61 -18.37
N ALA A 178 3.39 -13.48 -19.70
CA ALA A 178 2.44 -12.56 -20.35
C ALA A 178 0.98 -12.77 -19.90
N GLU A 179 0.57 -14.04 -19.77
CA GLU A 179 -0.79 -14.44 -19.36
C GLU A 179 -0.94 -14.63 -17.84
N LYS A 180 0.13 -14.41 -17.07
CA LYS A 180 0.08 -14.60 -15.61
C LYS A 180 -0.90 -13.59 -14.99
N PRO A 181 -1.83 -14.03 -14.10
CA PRO A 181 -2.74 -13.14 -13.38
C PRO A 181 -1.99 -12.09 -12.57
N ASP A 182 -2.63 -10.94 -12.40
CA ASP A 182 -2.11 -9.91 -11.49
C ASP A 182 -2.11 -10.41 -10.05
N SER A 183 -1.11 -10.01 -9.26
CA SER A 183 -1.12 -10.26 -7.82
C SER A 183 -2.25 -9.46 -7.18
N HIS A 184 -3.10 -10.15 -6.43
CA HIS A 184 -4.16 -9.56 -5.62
C HIS A 184 -3.88 -9.90 -4.15
N ASP A 185 -4.38 -9.09 -3.24
CA ASP A 185 -4.29 -9.29 -1.81
C ASP A 185 -2.89 -9.04 -1.18
N ILE A 186 -2.86 -9.10 0.15
CA ILE A 186 -1.65 -8.95 0.95
C ILE A 186 -0.77 -10.19 0.72
N CYS A 187 0.44 -9.98 0.20
CA CYS A 187 1.31 -11.06 -0.28
C CYS A 187 1.68 -12.11 0.77
N PHE A 188 1.70 -11.76 2.05
CA PHE A 188 2.02 -12.66 3.17
C PHE A 188 0.78 -13.26 3.86
N ILE A 189 -0.44 -12.95 3.38
CA ILE A 189 -1.69 -13.57 3.86
C ILE A 189 -2.24 -14.47 2.75
N PRO A 190 -1.74 -15.69 2.66
CA PRO A 190 -2.07 -16.57 1.54
C PRO A 190 -3.55 -16.91 1.41
N SER A 191 -4.27 -17.05 2.48
CA SER A 191 -5.71 -17.36 2.47
C SER A 191 -6.58 -16.17 2.04
N GLY A 192 -6.04 -14.93 2.05
CA GLY A 192 -6.82 -13.70 1.98
C GLY A 192 -7.60 -13.40 3.27
N ASP A 193 -7.55 -14.28 4.27
CA ASP A 193 -8.24 -14.10 5.55
C ASP A 193 -7.35 -13.35 6.54
N THR A 194 -7.40 -12.03 6.44
CA THR A 194 -6.66 -11.13 7.35
C THR A 194 -7.09 -11.31 8.82
N ARG A 195 -8.36 -11.58 9.07
CA ARG A 195 -8.87 -11.75 10.44
C ARG A 195 -8.29 -13.00 11.09
N ALA A 196 -8.28 -14.14 10.40
CA ALA A 196 -7.67 -15.37 10.91
C ALA A 196 -6.16 -15.21 11.09
N PHE A 197 -5.47 -14.53 10.14
CA PHE A 197 -4.04 -14.25 10.23
C PHE A 197 -3.67 -13.42 11.47
N LEU A 198 -4.43 -12.36 11.75
CA LEU A 198 -4.23 -11.50 12.91
C LEU A 198 -4.60 -12.19 14.21
N GLY A 199 -5.74 -12.92 14.24
CA GLY A 199 -6.19 -13.66 15.41
C GLY A 199 -5.17 -14.69 15.89
N ALA A 200 -4.50 -15.38 14.96
CA ALA A 200 -3.43 -16.35 15.30
C ALA A 200 -2.19 -15.70 15.93
N ARG A 201 -1.96 -14.39 15.74
CA ARG A 201 -0.77 -13.65 16.23
C ARG A 201 -1.05 -12.75 17.41
N ILE A 202 -2.18 -12.05 17.40
CA ILE A 202 -2.60 -11.13 18.46
C ILE A 202 -3.25 -11.91 19.63
N GLY A 203 -3.90 -13.03 19.29
CA GLY A 203 -4.68 -13.81 20.25
C GLY A 203 -6.10 -13.26 20.43
N VAL A 204 -6.85 -13.88 21.34
CA VAL A 204 -8.23 -13.53 21.67
C VAL A 204 -8.24 -12.53 22.83
N ARG A 205 -8.83 -11.35 22.58
CA ARG A 205 -9.17 -10.37 23.61
C ARG A 205 -10.65 -10.00 23.43
N ARG A 206 -11.51 -10.66 24.21
CA ARG A 206 -12.95 -10.43 24.15
C ARG A 206 -13.30 -8.99 24.46
N GLY A 207 -14.28 -8.47 23.71
CA GLY A 207 -14.78 -7.13 23.85
C GLY A 207 -16.21 -7.01 23.36
N ALA A 208 -16.72 -5.77 23.36
CA ALA A 208 -18.11 -5.49 23.01
C ALA A 208 -18.23 -4.61 21.77
N VAL A 209 -19.24 -4.90 20.97
CA VAL A 209 -19.78 -3.97 19.96
C VAL A 209 -20.89 -3.17 20.64
N VAL A 210 -20.72 -1.85 20.68
CA VAL A 210 -21.66 -0.94 21.36
C VAL A 210 -22.21 0.09 20.38
N ASN A 211 -23.44 0.56 20.63
CA ASN A 211 -23.98 1.72 19.90
C ASN A 211 -23.44 3.06 20.47
N ALA A 212 -23.99 4.19 20.00
CA ALA A 212 -23.53 5.52 20.39
C ALA A 212 -23.73 5.83 21.89
N ASP A 213 -24.79 5.28 22.51
CA ASP A 213 -25.10 5.48 23.92
C ASP A 213 -24.38 4.47 24.87
N GLY A 214 -23.59 3.55 24.32
CA GLY A 214 -22.85 2.54 25.08
C GLY A 214 -23.59 1.23 25.31
N THR A 215 -24.80 1.07 24.80
CA THR A 215 -25.53 -0.21 24.88
C THR A 215 -24.79 -1.29 24.12
N VAL A 216 -24.55 -2.44 24.76
CA VAL A 216 -23.91 -3.61 24.13
C VAL A 216 -24.87 -4.27 23.15
N LEU A 217 -24.43 -4.43 21.91
CA LEU A 217 -25.18 -5.04 20.82
C LEU A 217 -24.68 -6.45 20.49
N ALA A 218 -23.40 -6.71 20.68
CA ALA A 218 -22.75 -8.00 20.44
C ALA A 218 -21.42 -8.10 21.18
N GLU A 219 -20.87 -9.31 21.26
CA GLU A 219 -19.49 -9.57 21.71
C GLU A 219 -18.60 -9.94 20.51
N HIS A 220 -17.28 -9.75 20.67
CA HIS A 220 -16.30 -10.15 19.67
C HIS A 220 -15.00 -10.65 20.33
N ASP A 221 -14.17 -11.40 19.57
CA ASP A 221 -12.94 -12.01 20.06
C ASP A 221 -11.69 -11.14 19.88
N GLY A 222 -11.84 -9.93 19.32
CA GLY A 222 -10.74 -8.98 19.16
C GLY A 222 -11.08 -7.82 18.22
N VAL A 223 -10.60 -6.62 18.57
CA VAL A 223 -10.80 -5.39 17.76
C VAL A 223 -10.12 -5.47 16.39
N HIS A 224 -9.09 -6.32 16.25
CA HIS A 224 -8.38 -6.55 15.00
C HIS A 224 -9.26 -7.13 13.87
N GLY A 225 -10.45 -7.61 14.20
CA GLY A 225 -11.46 -8.05 13.22
C GLY A 225 -12.32 -6.93 12.64
N PHE A 226 -12.05 -5.66 13.03
CA PHE A 226 -12.86 -4.50 12.64
C PHE A 226 -12.01 -3.39 12.02
N THR A 227 -12.68 -2.58 11.18
CA THR A 227 -12.09 -1.39 10.55
C THR A 227 -13.16 -0.29 10.51
N ILE A 228 -12.75 0.96 10.68
CA ILE A 228 -13.64 2.13 10.58
C ILE A 228 -14.33 2.13 9.21
N GLY A 229 -15.65 2.30 9.21
CA GLY A 229 -16.50 2.24 8.02
C GLY A 229 -16.97 0.83 7.66
N GLN A 230 -16.56 -0.22 8.38
CA GLN A 230 -17.05 -1.59 8.16
C GLN A 230 -18.54 -1.68 8.44
N ARG A 231 -19.27 -2.32 7.49
CA ARG A 231 -20.73 -2.54 7.58
C ARG A 231 -21.10 -3.99 7.85
N LYS A 232 -20.34 -4.94 7.28
CA LYS A 232 -20.63 -6.38 7.35
C LYS A 232 -19.78 -7.06 8.42
N GLY A 233 -20.28 -8.19 8.97
CA GLY A 233 -19.51 -8.99 9.93
C GLY A 233 -19.38 -8.34 11.32
N LEU A 234 -20.35 -7.49 11.71
CA LEU A 234 -20.35 -6.81 13.02
C LEU A 234 -20.86 -7.71 14.16
N GLY A 235 -21.44 -8.87 13.85
CA GLY A 235 -22.03 -9.77 14.86
C GLY A 235 -23.35 -9.29 15.47
N ILE A 236 -23.86 -8.14 15.04
CA ILE A 236 -25.14 -7.55 15.54
C ILE A 236 -26.35 -8.16 14.82
N ALA A 237 -27.47 -8.27 15.53
CA ALA A 237 -28.73 -8.80 15.00
C ALA A 237 -29.43 -7.74 14.14
N GLY A 238 -29.28 -7.82 12.82
CA GLY A 238 -30.03 -6.98 11.88
C GLY A 238 -29.59 -5.51 11.82
N PRO A 239 -30.35 -4.69 11.09
CA PRO A 239 -30.17 -3.23 11.10
C PRO A 239 -30.58 -2.64 12.46
N GLY A 240 -30.22 -1.39 12.72
CA GLY A 240 -30.65 -0.69 13.92
C GLY A 240 -32.17 -0.64 14.07
N PRO A 241 -32.68 -0.19 15.23
CA PRO A 241 -34.13 -0.09 15.49
C PRO A 241 -34.88 0.78 14.47
N ASP A 242 -34.17 1.67 13.79
CA ASP A 242 -34.65 2.54 12.72
C ASP A 242 -34.60 1.91 11.32
N GLY A 243 -34.22 0.64 11.20
CA GLY A 243 -34.08 -0.08 9.94
C GLY A 243 -32.82 0.30 9.13
N ARG A 244 -31.97 1.18 9.65
CA ARG A 244 -30.76 1.66 8.94
C ARG A 244 -29.54 0.78 9.20
N PRO A 245 -28.63 0.64 8.20
CA PRO A 245 -27.35 -0.05 8.39
C PRO A 245 -26.50 0.63 9.47
N ARG A 246 -25.75 -0.18 10.21
CA ARG A 246 -24.74 0.28 11.18
C ARG A 246 -23.34 0.10 10.60
N TYR A 247 -22.45 1.00 10.99
CA TYR A 247 -21.06 1.07 10.56
C TYR A 247 -20.15 1.21 11.77
N VAL A 248 -18.96 0.64 11.72
CA VAL A 248 -17.93 0.90 12.75
C VAL A 248 -17.51 2.36 12.66
N THR A 249 -17.72 3.11 13.75
CA THR A 249 -17.40 4.54 13.86
C THR A 249 -16.19 4.82 14.74
N ALA A 250 -15.88 3.94 15.70
CA ALA A 250 -14.68 4.02 16.53
C ALA A 250 -14.24 2.64 17.00
N ILE A 251 -12.94 2.49 17.22
CA ILE A 251 -12.30 1.31 17.78
C ILE A 251 -11.43 1.78 18.94
N ASP A 252 -11.68 1.25 20.13
CA ASP A 252 -10.86 1.44 21.30
C ASP A 252 -10.18 0.13 21.65
N ALA A 253 -8.89 0.04 21.36
CA ALA A 253 -8.10 -1.15 21.61
C ALA A 253 -7.84 -1.38 23.11
N ASP A 254 -7.78 -0.33 23.92
CA ASP A 254 -7.49 -0.41 25.36
C ASP A 254 -8.65 -1.02 26.13
N THR A 255 -9.88 -0.67 25.77
CA THR A 255 -11.10 -1.21 26.37
C THR A 255 -11.67 -2.39 25.60
N ALA A 256 -11.06 -2.77 24.46
CA ALA A 256 -11.57 -3.75 23.51
C ALA A 256 -13.01 -3.43 23.06
N THR A 257 -13.31 -2.16 22.80
CA THR A 257 -14.66 -1.69 22.45
C THR A 257 -14.72 -1.26 21.00
N VAL A 258 -15.69 -1.77 20.26
CA VAL A 258 -16.04 -1.36 18.89
C VAL A 258 -17.35 -0.60 18.92
N ARG A 259 -17.32 0.68 18.57
CA ARG A 259 -18.52 1.51 18.50
C ARG A 259 -19.11 1.50 17.10
N VAL A 260 -20.43 1.35 17.02
CA VAL A 260 -21.16 1.41 15.75
C VAL A 260 -22.15 2.58 15.76
N GLY A 261 -22.38 3.14 14.57
CA GLY A 261 -23.27 4.27 14.36
C GLY A 261 -23.85 4.30 12.96
N GLU A 262 -24.41 5.44 12.57
CA GLU A 262 -24.96 5.68 11.25
C GLU A 262 -23.89 6.09 10.23
N ALA A 263 -24.24 6.11 8.94
CA ALA A 263 -23.32 6.53 7.88
C ALA A 263 -22.85 8.00 8.04
N ALA A 264 -23.71 8.88 8.54
CA ALA A 264 -23.37 10.28 8.80
C ALA A 264 -22.33 10.45 9.93
N ASP A 265 -22.22 9.46 10.82
CA ASP A 265 -21.22 9.48 11.89
C ASP A 265 -19.80 9.28 11.37
N LEU A 266 -19.66 8.82 10.13
CA LEU A 266 -18.39 8.63 9.44
C LEU A 266 -17.91 9.86 8.65
N ASP A 267 -18.75 10.90 8.54
CA ASP A 267 -18.40 12.12 7.80
C ASP A 267 -17.35 12.92 8.58
N ILE A 268 -16.20 13.12 7.96
CA ILE A 268 -15.08 13.87 8.53
C ILE A 268 -14.71 15.05 7.61
N ARG A 269 -14.17 16.13 8.19
CA ARG A 269 -13.72 17.32 7.47
C ARG A 269 -12.23 17.62 7.65
N GLU A 270 -11.61 17.04 8.64
CA GLU A 270 -10.18 17.24 8.88
C GLU A 270 -9.47 15.91 9.15
N LEU A 271 -8.26 15.80 8.61
CA LEU A 271 -7.32 14.70 8.82
C LEU A 271 -6.08 15.26 9.48
N VAL A 272 -5.54 14.53 10.46
CA VAL A 272 -4.24 14.79 11.04
C VAL A 272 -3.32 13.61 10.72
N GLY A 273 -2.25 13.90 9.96
CA GLY A 273 -1.23 12.92 9.59
C GLY A 273 0.01 13.06 10.47
N ARG A 274 0.58 11.93 10.87
CA ARG A 274 1.89 11.83 11.53
C ARG A 274 2.96 11.37 10.54
N ALA A 275 4.23 11.64 10.86
CA ALA A 275 5.40 11.28 10.06
C ALA A 275 5.26 11.66 8.57
N PRO A 276 5.04 12.95 8.25
CA PRO A 276 4.88 13.38 6.87
C PRO A 276 6.17 13.19 6.07
N VAL A 277 6.02 12.74 4.82
CA VAL A 277 7.09 12.62 3.83
C VAL A 277 6.71 13.44 2.61
N PHE A 278 7.64 14.28 2.13
CA PHE A 278 7.47 15.06 0.91
C PHE A 278 8.39 14.50 -0.18
N THR A 279 7.81 14.15 -1.33
CA THR A 279 8.53 13.52 -2.44
C THR A 279 9.59 14.42 -3.07
N SER A 280 9.42 15.74 -2.95
CA SER A 280 10.42 16.75 -3.35
C SER A 280 11.59 16.89 -2.36
N GLY A 281 11.47 16.32 -1.15
CA GLY A 281 12.39 16.54 -0.04
C GLY A 281 12.18 17.87 0.71
N VAL A 282 11.24 18.70 0.26
CA VAL A 282 10.98 20.01 0.86
C VAL A 282 9.49 20.12 1.23
N ALA A 283 9.23 20.44 2.48
CA ALA A 283 7.88 20.70 2.94
C ALA A 283 7.35 22.01 2.33
N PRO A 284 6.05 22.13 2.05
CA PRO A 284 5.43 23.38 1.69
C PRO A 284 5.62 24.45 2.78
N SER A 285 5.89 25.68 2.39
CA SER A 285 6.12 26.79 3.32
C SER A 285 4.82 27.36 3.94
N GLY A 286 3.66 26.85 3.54
CA GLY A 286 2.35 27.30 4.01
C GLY A 286 1.25 26.39 3.48
N PRO A 287 -0.03 26.77 3.66
CA PRO A 287 -1.16 26.00 3.16
C PRO A 287 -1.10 25.81 1.65
N VAL A 288 -1.33 24.58 1.18
CA VAL A 288 -1.33 24.21 -0.24
C VAL A 288 -2.67 23.57 -0.63
N GLY A 289 -3.28 24.06 -1.71
CA GLY A 289 -4.42 23.42 -2.35
C GLY A 289 -3.99 22.11 -3.01
N CYS A 290 -4.72 21.03 -2.75
CA CYS A 290 -4.38 19.69 -3.25
C CYS A 290 -5.63 18.82 -3.37
N ALA A 291 -5.46 17.66 -4.02
CA ALA A 291 -6.37 16.53 -3.89
C ALA A 291 -5.78 15.54 -2.90
N VAL A 292 -6.58 15.00 -1.98
CA VAL A 292 -6.14 13.99 -1.02
C VAL A 292 -6.77 12.64 -1.31
N GLN A 293 -5.98 11.58 -1.26
CA GLN A 293 -6.41 10.19 -1.35
C GLN A 293 -6.07 9.45 -0.04
N VAL A 294 -7.03 8.71 0.52
CA VAL A 294 -6.90 8.04 1.82
C VAL A 294 -6.95 6.52 1.75
N ARG A 295 -7.04 5.97 0.54
CA ARG A 295 -7.03 4.51 0.27
C ARG A 295 -6.43 4.25 -1.10
N ALA A 296 -5.76 3.11 -1.27
CA ALA A 296 -5.09 2.76 -2.53
C ALA A 296 -6.01 2.75 -3.77
N HIS A 297 -7.27 2.37 -3.59
CA HIS A 297 -8.30 2.34 -4.65
C HIS A 297 -9.46 3.30 -4.35
N GLY A 298 -9.18 4.40 -3.63
CA GLY A 298 -10.17 5.43 -3.31
C GLY A 298 -10.12 6.60 -4.28
N GLU A 299 -11.25 7.28 -4.41
CA GLU A 299 -11.30 8.57 -5.10
C GLU A 299 -10.52 9.64 -4.32
N THR A 300 -10.09 10.67 -5.02
CA THR A 300 -9.48 11.86 -4.41
C THR A 300 -10.56 12.86 -3.98
N ALA A 301 -10.26 13.64 -2.94
CA ALA A 301 -11.10 14.74 -2.50
C ALA A 301 -10.29 16.04 -2.46
N ASP A 302 -10.93 17.15 -2.86
CA ASP A 302 -10.32 18.48 -2.79
C ASP A 302 -10.08 18.88 -1.34
N ALA A 303 -8.88 19.40 -1.08
CA ALA A 303 -8.44 19.76 0.25
C ALA A 303 -7.44 20.92 0.26
N VAL A 304 -7.18 21.43 1.45
CA VAL A 304 -6.03 22.28 1.75
C VAL A 304 -5.20 21.57 2.80
N ALA A 305 -3.92 21.36 2.52
CA ALA A 305 -2.96 20.72 3.42
C ALA A 305 -1.96 21.75 3.95
N GLU A 306 -1.60 21.62 5.22
CA GLU A 306 -0.63 22.49 5.89
C GLU A 306 0.21 21.67 6.86
N LEU A 307 1.52 21.93 6.89
CA LEU A 307 2.40 21.36 7.92
C LEU A 307 2.36 22.26 9.15
N VAL A 308 1.80 21.77 10.26
CA VAL A 308 1.72 22.46 11.55
C VAL A 308 2.62 21.73 12.54
N ALA A 309 3.72 22.33 12.92
CA ALA A 309 4.80 21.68 13.63
C ALA A 309 5.31 20.42 12.88
N ASP A 310 5.10 19.23 13.41
CA ASP A 310 5.49 17.93 12.83
C ASP A 310 4.31 17.14 12.25
N LYS A 311 3.12 17.74 12.20
CA LYS A 311 1.87 17.09 11.75
C LYS A 311 1.37 17.72 10.45
N LEU A 312 0.89 16.86 9.56
CA LEU A 312 0.21 17.28 8.34
C LEU A 312 -1.29 17.41 8.63
N VAL A 313 -1.80 18.64 8.63
CA VAL A 313 -3.23 18.92 8.81
C VAL A 313 -3.85 19.10 7.43
N VAL A 314 -4.90 18.33 7.14
CA VAL A 314 -5.59 18.35 5.83
C VAL A 314 -7.07 18.67 6.06
N ARG A 315 -7.53 19.82 5.55
CA ARG A 315 -8.92 20.27 5.63
C ARG A 315 -9.62 20.00 4.30
N LEU A 316 -10.68 19.20 4.37
CA LEU A 316 -11.46 18.74 3.23
C LEU A 316 -12.52 19.80 2.83
N ARG A 317 -12.70 20.03 1.54
CA ARG A 317 -13.79 20.87 1.03
C ARG A 317 -15.15 20.17 1.12
N VAL A 318 -15.15 18.84 0.92
CA VAL A 318 -16.35 17.98 1.04
C VAL A 318 -16.02 16.87 2.03
N PRO A 319 -16.94 16.48 2.93
CA PRO A 319 -16.68 15.41 3.88
C PRO A 319 -16.30 14.10 3.21
N LEU A 320 -15.32 13.39 3.77
CA LEU A 320 -15.00 12.01 3.43
C LEU A 320 -15.61 11.05 4.46
N ARG A 321 -15.94 9.83 4.03
CA ARG A 321 -16.51 8.79 4.89
C ARG A 321 -15.56 7.63 5.14
N GLY A 322 -15.58 7.13 6.38
CA GLY A 322 -14.96 5.87 6.71
C GLY A 322 -13.44 5.89 6.58
N VAL A 323 -12.81 6.95 7.03
CA VAL A 323 -11.36 7.09 7.09
C VAL A 323 -10.85 6.43 8.36
N ALA A 324 -9.92 5.49 8.22
CA ALA A 324 -9.36 4.75 9.35
C ALA A 324 -7.97 5.27 9.74
N PRO A 325 -7.68 5.45 11.03
CA PRO A 325 -6.32 5.65 11.53
C PRO A 325 -5.39 4.51 11.08
N GLY A 326 -4.12 4.82 10.85
CA GLY A 326 -3.13 3.88 10.32
C GLY A 326 -3.08 3.79 8.79
N GLN A 327 -4.14 4.21 8.07
CA GLN A 327 -4.08 4.38 6.62
C GLN A 327 -3.14 5.53 6.24
N THR A 328 -2.64 5.49 5.02
CA THR A 328 -1.85 6.59 4.46
C THR A 328 -2.78 7.61 3.80
N LEU A 329 -2.58 8.89 4.09
CA LEU A 329 -3.09 9.97 3.25
C LEU A 329 -2.00 10.37 2.25
N VAL A 330 -2.38 10.60 1.00
CA VAL A 330 -1.49 11.03 -0.08
C VAL A 330 -2.01 12.32 -0.68
N LEU A 331 -1.13 13.30 -0.81
CA LEU A 331 -1.43 14.59 -1.40
C LEU A 331 -1.01 14.62 -2.86
N TYR A 332 -1.91 15.05 -3.72
CA TYR A 332 -1.68 15.23 -5.15
C TYR A 332 -1.87 16.71 -5.53
N ARG A 333 -1.00 17.20 -6.40
CA ARG A 333 -1.23 18.43 -7.14
C ARG A 333 -1.82 18.06 -8.49
N PRO A 334 -3.06 18.48 -8.79
CA PRO A 334 -3.64 18.24 -10.10
C PRO A 334 -2.76 18.83 -11.21
N ASP A 335 -2.53 18.05 -12.27
CA ASP A 335 -1.70 18.43 -13.40
C ASP A 335 -2.21 17.72 -14.67
N PRO A 336 -2.38 18.41 -15.81
CA PRO A 336 -2.87 17.82 -17.06
C PRO A 336 -2.04 16.63 -17.55
N ASP A 337 -0.74 16.61 -17.26
CA ASP A 337 0.17 15.51 -17.60
C ASP A 337 0.14 14.36 -16.60
N GLY A 338 -0.87 14.32 -15.71
CA GLY A 338 -1.02 13.39 -14.60
C GLY A 338 -0.52 13.96 -13.27
N ASP A 339 -1.37 13.86 -12.27
CA ASP A 339 -1.19 14.48 -10.96
C ASP A 339 0.19 14.19 -10.35
N GLU A 340 0.83 15.25 -9.84
CA GLU A 340 2.07 15.15 -9.09
C GLU A 340 1.80 14.71 -7.66
N VAL A 341 2.52 13.73 -7.16
CA VAL A 341 2.52 13.34 -5.75
C VAL A 341 3.35 14.35 -4.96
N LEU A 342 2.71 15.11 -4.08
CA LEU A 342 3.40 16.07 -3.21
C LEU A 342 4.05 15.39 -2.01
N GLY A 343 3.36 14.40 -1.45
CA GLY A 343 3.82 13.67 -0.28
C GLY A 343 2.71 12.88 0.38
N SER A 344 3.01 12.34 1.54
CA SER A 344 2.09 11.49 2.30
C SER A 344 2.31 11.64 3.80
N ALA A 345 1.36 11.13 4.59
CA ALA A 345 1.50 10.94 6.02
C ALA A 345 0.63 9.75 6.48
N VAL A 346 0.91 9.19 7.65
CA VAL A 346 0.04 8.18 8.27
C VAL A 346 -1.08 8.90 9.02
N ILE A 347 -2.33 8.56 8.76
CA ILE A 347 -3.49 9.13 9.44
C ILE A 347 -3.44 8.77 10.92
N ALA A 348 -3.28 9.78 11.78
CA ALA A 348 -3.26 9.64 13.22
C ALA A 348 -4.62 9.93 13.85
N GLY A 349 -5.42 10.81 13.22
CA GLY A 349 -6.73 11.21 13.72
C GLY A 349 -7.56 11.90 12.66
N THR A 350 -8.85 12.03 12.97
CA THR A 350 -9.85 12.67 12.10
C THR A 350 -10.79 13.52 12.98
N SER A 351 -11.34 14.61 12.41
CA SER A 351 -12.41 15.39 13.04
C SER A 351 -13.51 15.78 12.05
N ARG A 352 -14.71 16.10 12.61
CA ARG A 352 -15.91 16.49 11.85
C ARG A 352 -15.90 17.95 11.49
#